data_2e5842c5aa32268083c0e49278fb3376
#
_entry.id   2e5842c5aa32268083c0e49278fb3376
#
_cell.length_a   1.000
_cell.length_b   1.000
_cell.length_c   1.000
_cell.angle_alpha   90.00
_cell.angle_beta   90.00
_cell.angle_gamma   90.00
#
_symmetry.space_group_name_H-M   'P 1'
#
loop_
_entity.id
_entity.type
_entity.pdbx_description
1 polymer ?
#
loop_
_entity_poly.entity_id
_entity_poly.type
_entity_poly.pdbx_seq_one_letter_code
_entity_poly.pdbx_strand_id
1 'polypeptide(L)'
;MLDEIRNKFEHALEERLMNLVGTENQGLNDMIRYHFGWHDPEAQRGKRLRPIIHLLASMALGKTFEDGINPAIALEIFHNFTLVHDDIQDKGQFRQGRPALWTTEYGFEQAINTGDFLAYSAFAILNQDINTFKDHQLTQLNRAFTVAGLDVMRGQYLDMLYEHKNVISVEQYLEMIRHKTSRLFSLAFEMAGLISTVPVETLSLLRAVGTNIGIAFQIQDDYLGIWGNSNITGKSTSTDIMTKKKTYPIILGLNSVPEITELWKNKTPLNDETIRAITRHLTDSGIHEGTLSAARKYKEKALSDFYNVFKVDTPWRDTLYEVLETMIR
;
A
#
# COMPACT_ATOMS: atom_id res chain seq x y z
N MET A 1 -3.80 4.92 22.65
CA MET A 1 -2.73 5.61 21.90
C MET A 1 -2.86 5.43 20.39
N LEU A 2 -2.78 4.21 19.84
CA LEU A 2 -2.86 4.00 18.37
C LEU A 2 -4.18 4.51 17.77
N ASP A 3 -5.32 4.21 18.38
CA ASP A 3 -6.63 4.66 17.91
C ASP A 3 -6.80 6.19 18.04
N GLU A 4 -6.21 6.80 19.04
CA GLU A 4 -6.19 8.25 19.19
C GLU A 4 -5.40 8.91 18.04
N ILE A 5 -4.23 8.37 17.67
CA ILE A 5 -3.45 8.85 16.53
C ILE A 5 -4.24 8.70 15.23
N ARG A 6 -4.89 7.55 15.03
CA ARG A 6 -5.73 7.31 13.85
C ARG A 6 -6.88 8.30 13.74
N ASN A 7 -7.58 8.55 14.86
CA ASN A 7 -8.71 9.49 14.87
C ASN A 7 -8.26 10.93 14.60
N LYS A 8 -7.16 11.37 15.23
CA LYS A 8 -6.58 12.69 14.95
C LYS A 8 -6.13 12.82 13.50
N PHE A 9 -5.47 11.77 12.97
CA PHE A 9 -5.05 11.74 11.57
C PHE A 9 -6.24 11.81 10.61
N GLU A 10 -7.27 10.97 10.81
CA GLU A 10 -8.45 10.92 9.94
C GLU A 10 -9.17 12.27 9.89
N HIS A 11 -9.32 12.93 11.04
CA HIS A 11 -9.93 14.26 11.12
C HIS A 11 -9.10 15.31 10.36
N ALA A 12 -7.78 15.33 10.56
CA ALA A 12 -6.89 16.25 9.87
C ALA A 12 -6.82 16.00 8.35
N LEU A 13 -6.87 14.72 7.94
CA LEU A 13 -6.92 14.33 6.53
C LEU A 13 -8.19 14.87 5.85
N GLU A 14 -9.35 14.61 6.44
CA GLU A 14 -10.63 15.08 5.90
C GLU A 14 -10.68 16.60 5.84
N GLU A 15 -10.35 17.29 6.94
CA GLU A 15 -10.35 18.74 7.00
C GLU A 15 -9.47 19.39 5.94
N ARG A 16 -8.20 18.97 5.84
CA ARG A 16 -7.24 19.59 4.92
C ARG A 16 -7.56 19.30 3.45
N LEU A 17 -7.99 18.07 3.15
CA LEU A 17 -8.35 17.73 1.77
C LEU A 17 -9.63 18.46 1.34
N MET A 18 -10.64 18.53 2.20
CA MET A 18 -11.88 19.26 1.87
C MET A 18 -11.65 20.76 1.72
N ASN A 19 -10.73 21.35 2.48
CA ASN A 19 -10.34 22.75 2.31
C ASN A 19 -9.69 23.02 0.94
N LEU A 20 -8.94 22.05 0.38
CA LEU A 20 -8.38 22.18 -0.98
C LEU A 20 -9.45 22.05 -2.08
N VAL A 21 -10.46 21.19 -1.88
CA VAL A 21 -11.54 21.00 -2.86
C VAL A 21 -12.38 22.28 -2.99
N GLY A 22 -12.60 22.98 -1.88
CA GLY A 22 -13.46 24.15 -1.81
C GLY A 22 -14.95 23.78 -1.82
N THR A 23 -15.80 24.76 -1.51
CA THR A 23 -17.25 24.56 -1.40
C THR A 23 -17.99 24.67 -2.73
N GLU A 24 -17.38 25.27 -3.73
CA GLU A 24 -17.95 25.47 -5.07
C GLU A 24 -17.91 24.22 -5.97
N ASN A 25 -17.11 23.20 -5.59
CA ASN A 25 -16.93 21.97 -6.36
C ASN A 25 -17.64 20.78 -5.71
N GLN A 26 -18.97 20.90 -5.50
CA GLN A 26 -19.76 19.90 -4.77
C GLN A 26 -19.60 18.48 -5.33
N GLY A 27 -19.67 18.29 -6.65
CA GLY A 27 -19.54 16.97 -7.26
C GLY A 27 -18.18 16.32 -7.00
N LEU A 28 -17.08 17.09 -7.04
CA LEU A 28 -15.74 16.58 -6.71
C LEU A 28 -15.63 16.25 -5.20
N ASN A 29 -16.23 17.09 -4.36
CA ASN A 29 -16.31 16.85 -2.92
C ASN A 29 -17.01 15.53 -2.61
N ASP A 30 -18.17 15.28 -3.23
CA ASP A 30 -18.96 14.06 -3.04
C ASP A 30 -18.20 12.81 -3.51
N MET A 31 -17.52 12.87 -4.65
CA MET A 31 -16.68 11.78 -5.15
C MET A 31 -15.54 11.43 -4.19
N ILE A 32 -14.84 12.43 -3.67
CA ILE A 32 -13.74 12.23 -2.73
C ILE A 32 -14.28 11.67 -1.41
N ARG A 33 -15.36 12.24 -0.85
CA ARG A 33 -16.01 11.71 0.36
C ARG A 33 -16.46 10.27 0.18
N TYR A 34 -17.01 9.94 -0.99
CA TYR A 34 -17.39 8.56 -1.33
C TYR A 34 -16.17 7.64 -1.33
N HIS A 35 -15.10 8.01 -2.04
CA HIS A 35 -13.90 7.18 -2.15
C HIS A 35 -13.24 6.90 -0.79
N PHE A 36 -13.13 7.93 0.08
CA PHE A 36 -12.56 7.78 1.42
C PHE A 36 -13.50 7.14 2.44
N GLY A 37 -14.79 6.98 2.14
CA GLY A 37 -15.80 6.44 3.05
C GLY A 37 -16.27 7.46 4.09
N TRP A 38 -16.18 8.76 3.80
CA TRP A 38 -16.63 9.84 4.70
C TRP A 38 -18.12 10.21 4.54
N HIS A 39 -18.76 9.70 3.49
CA HIS A 39 -20.18 9.93 3.22
C HIS A 39 -21.10 9.13 4.17
N ASP A 40 -20.59 8.06 4.78
CA ASP A 40 -21.35 7.16 5.66
C ASP A 40 -20.47 6.76 6.86
N PRO A 41 -20.94 7.01 8.12
CA PRO A 41 -20.21 6.61 9.33
C PRO A 41 -19.91 5.12 9.43
N GLU A 42 -20.77 4.26 8.85
CA GLU A 42 -20.63 2.79 8.85
C GLU A 42 -19.77 2.28 7.70
N ALA A 43 -19.36 3.15 6.77
CA ALA A 43 -18.53 2.75 5.65
C ALA A 43 -17.17 2.25 6.10
N GLN A 44 -16.73 1.15 5.52
CA GLN A 44 -15.36 0.68 5.75
C GLN A 44 -14.36 1.72 5.22
N ARG A 45 -13.39 2.07 6.06
CA ARG A 45 -12.27 2.95 5.73
C ARG A 45 -10.97 2.16 5.71
N GLY A 46 -10.01 2.60 4.92
CA GLY A 46 -8.70 1.97 4.90
C GLY A 46 -8.01 2.00 6.27
N LYS A 47 -7.12 1.04 6.51
CA LYS A 47 -6.38 0.92 7.80
C LYS A 47 -5.37 2.07 8.04
N ARG A 48 -5.16 2.94 7.07
CA ARG A 48 -4.22 4.08 7.12
C ARG A 48 -2.80 3.67 7.57
N LEU A 49 -2.34 2.49 7.18
CA LEU A 49 -1.06 1.94 7.67
C LEU A 49 0.14 2.84 7.35
N ARG A 50 0.24 3.33 6.11
CA ARG A 50 1.39 4.12 5.66
C ARG A 50 1.54 5.45 6.42
N PRO A 51 0.50 6.28 6.53
CA PRO A 51 0.58 7.52 7.32
C PRO A 51 0.80 7.26 8.81
N ILE A 52 0.19 6.22 9.39
CA ILE A 52 0.41 5.87 10.81
C ILE A 52 1.85 5.42 11.05
N ILE A 53 2.43 4.62 10.16
CA ILE A 53 3.85 4.25 10.22
C ILE A 53 4.74 5.50 10.16
N HIS A 54 4.45 6.43 9.24
CA HIS A 54 5.20 7.68 9.13
C HIS A 54 5.14 8.50 10.42
N LEU A 55 3.94 8.70 10.98
CA LEU A 55 3.75 9.47 12.21
C LEU A 55 4.48 8.82 13.39
N LEU A 56 4.29 7.51 13.59
CA LEU A 56 4.96 6.78 14.68
C LEU A 56 6.48 6.79 14.55
N ALA A 57 7.00 6.61 13.32
CA ALA A 57 8.44 6.68 13.06
C ALA A 57 8.99 8.09 13.34
N SER A 58 8.27 9.13 12.93
CA SER A 58 8.64 10.53 13.18
C SER A 58 8.69 10.82 14.68
N MET A 59 7.66 10.42 15.43
CA MET A 59 7.60 10.60 16.88
C MET A 59 8.65 9.77 17.62
N ALA A 60 8.95 8.56 17.16
CA ALA A 60 10.05 7.74 17.70
C ALA A 60 11.43 8.36 17.43
N LEU A 61 11.55 9.22 16.42
CA LEU A 61 12.74 10.02 16.11
C LEU A 61 12.72 11.41 16.75
N GLY A 62 11.81 11.66 17.71
CA GLY A 62 11.76 12.88 18.52
C GLY A 62 10.99 14.05 17.89
N LYS A 63 10.16 13.79 16.87
CA LYS A 63 9.25 14.78 16.30
C LYS A 63 7.91 14.77 17.00
N THR A 64 7.14 15.86 16.82
CA THR A 64 5.75 15.93 17.27
C THR A 64 4.80 15.33 16.22
N PHE A 65 3.55 15.11 16.60
CA PHE A 65 2.50 14.73 15.66
C PHE A 65 2.32 15.81 14.57
N GLU A 66 2.37 17.07 14.96
CA GLU A 66 2.21 18.25 14.10
C GLU A 66 3.34 18.37 13.07
N ASP A 67 4.57 18.00 13.43
CA ASP A 67 5.70 17.97 12.48
C ASP A 67 5.49 16.95 11.36
N GLY A 68 4.83 15.82 11.65
CA GLY A 68 4.65 14.70 10.71
C GLY A 68 3.32 14.72 9.95
N ILE A 69 2.35 15.55 10.33
CA ILE A 69 0.97 15.39 9.86
C ILE A 69 0.78 15.67 8.36
N ASN A 70 1.38 16.75 7.81
CA ASN A 70 1.22 17.06 6.39
C ASN A 70 1.92 16.04 5.48
N PRO A 71 3.17 15.59 5.74
CA PRO A 71 3.76 14.46 5.02
C PRO A 71 2.91 13.17 5.10
N ALA A 72 2.31 12.87 6.27
CA ALA A 72 1.42 11.73 6.43
C ALA A 72 0.16 11.83 5.57
N ILE A 73 -0.49 13.00 5.56
CA ILE A 73 -1.68 13.29 4.75
C ILE A 73 -1.34 13.22 3.26
N ALA A 74 -0.24 13.85 2.83
CA ALA A 74 0.22 13.79 1.46
C ALA A 74 0.42 12.33 0.99
N LEU A 75 1.06 11.51 1.81
CA LEU A 75 1.29 10.10 1.53
C LEU A 75 -0.02 9.31 1.37
N GLU A 76 -1.00 9.55 2.24
CA GLU A 76 -2.29 8.86 2.17
C GLU A 76 -3.13 9.32 0.98
N ILE A 77 -3.16 10.62 0.68
CA ILE A 77 -3.83 11.16 -0.51
C ILE A 77 -3.23 10.57 -1.78
N PHE A 78 -1.89 10.55 -1.87
CA PHE A 78 -1.19 9.96 -3.01
C PHE A 78 -1.49 8.46 -3.15
N HIS A 79 -1.52 7.73 -2.04
CA HIS A 79 -1.91 6.32 -2.08
C HIS A 79 -3.36 6.16 -2.59
N ASN A 80 -4.30 7.00 -2.15
CA ASN A 80 -5.69 6.92 -2.61
C ASN A 80 -5.85 7.31 -4.09
N PHE A 81 -5.06 8.25 -4.61
CA PHE A 81 -4.95 8.49 -6.05
C PHE A 81 -4.61 7.19 -6.80
N THR A 82 -3.59 6.47 -6.34
CA THR A 82 -3.20 5.22 -7.00
C THR A 82 -4.30 4.16 -6.92
N LEU A 83 -5.09 4.11 -5.84
CA LEU A 83 -6.22 3.18 -5.71
C LEU A 83 -7.37 3.50 -6.68
N VAL A 84 -7.68 4.79 -6.89
CA VAL A 84 -8.72 5.19 -7.86
C VAL A 84 -8.34 4.76 -9.27
N HIS A 85 -7.10 5.00 -9.69
CA HIS A 85 -6.62 4.62 -11.01
C HIS A 85 -6.43 3.10 -11.16
N ASP A 86 -5.96 2.42 -10.13
CA ASP A 86 -5.80 0.97 -10.08
C ASP A 86 -7.15 0.25 -10.28
N ASP A 87 -8.21 0.72 -9.61
CA ASP A 87 -9.57 0.18 -9.79
C ASP A 87 -10.05 0.27 -11.25
N ILE A 88 -9.72 1.36 -11.94
CA ILE A 88 -10.05 1.55 -13.35
C ILE A 88 -9.23 0.58 -14.22
N GLN A 89 -7.92 0.52 -14.01
CA GLN A 89 -6.97 -0.26 -14.81
C GLN A 89 -7.22 -1.77 -14.67
N ASP A 90 -7.46 -2.23 -13.43
CA ASP A 90 -7.74 -3.63 -13.12
C ASP A 90 -9.24 -3.99 -13.33
N LYS A 91 -10.09 -3.02 -13.74
CA LYS A 91 -11.55 -3.16 -13.87
C LYS A 91 -12.20 -3.66 -12.57
N GLY A 92 -11.64 -3.25 -11.44
CA GLY A 92 -12.10 -3.60 -10.10
C GLY A 92 -13.49 -3.01 -9.83
N GLN A 93 -14.47 -3.87 -9.54
CA GLN A 93 -15.87 -3.45 -9.36
C GLN A 93 -16.14 -2.92 -7.96
N PHE A 94 -15.35 -3.33 -6.97
CA PHE A 94 -15.56 -3.01 -5.56
C PHE A 94 -14.28 -2.56 -4.88
N ARG A 95 -14.41 -1.58 -3.98
CA ARG A 95 -13.35 -1.09 -3.08
C ARG A 95 -13.89 -0.98 -1.66
N GLN A 96 -13.24 -1.65 -0.69
CA GLN A 96 -13.64 -1.60 0.73
C GLN A 96 -15.14 -1.91 0.94
N GLY A 97 -15.65 -2.94 0.28
CA GLY A 97 -17.02 -3.43 0.41
C GLY A 97 -18.10 -2.62 -0.32
N ARG A 98 -17.75 -1.55 -1.04
CA ARG A 98 -18.67 -0.73 -1.85
C ARG A 98 -18.24 -0.66 -3.32
N PRO A 99 -19.12 -0.29 -4.25
CA PRO A 99 -18.76 -0.09 -5.66
C PRO A 99 -17.55 0.82 -5.80
N ALA A 100 -16.62 0.48 -6.70
CA ALA A 100 -15.49 1.35 -7.01
C ALA A 100 -15.98 2.66 -7.65
N LEU A 101 -15.28 3.78 -7.43
CA LEU A 101 -15.75 5.11 -7.87
C LEU A 101 -16.14 5.16 -9.34
N TRP A 102 -15.37 4.53 -10.22
CA TRP A 102 -15.61 4.50 -11.66
C TRP A 102 -16.86 3.71 -12.08
N THR A 103 -17.39 2.85 -11.20
CA THR A 103 -18.60 2.06 -11.45
C THR A 103 -19.88 2.73 -10.95
N THR A 104 -19.75 3.87 -10.28
CA THR A 104 -20.86 4.67 -9.78
C THR A 104 -21.43 5.56 -10.89
N GLU A 105 -22.47 6.34 -10.57
CA GLU A 105 -23.07 7.34 -11.45
C GLU A 105 -22.10 8.42 -11.95
N TYR A 106 -20.96 8.62 -11.26
CA TYR A 106 -19.92 9.56 -11.68
C TYR A 106 -19.16 9.10 -12.93
N GLY A 107 -19.03 7.78 -13.12
CA GLY A 107 -18.44 7.18 -14.30
C GLY A 107 -16.91 7.24 -14.37
N PHE A 108 -16.41 6.71 -15.47
CA PHE A 108 -14.99 6.51 -15.73
C PHE A 108 -14.20 7.82 -15.81
N GLU A 109 -14.73 8.81 -16.54
CA GLU A 109 -14.03 10.07 -16.81
C GLU A 109 -13.85 10.89 -15.53
N GLN A 110 -14.86 10.93 -14.67
CA GLN A 110 -14.79 11.67 -13.41
C GLN A 110 -13.93 10.93 -12.37
N ALA A 111 -13.88 9.60 -12.42
CA ALA A 111 -12.95 8.85 -11.57
C ALA A 111 -11.49 9.16 -11.93
N ILE A 112 -11.14 9.29 -13.23
CA ILE A 112 -9.82 9.74 -13.65
C ILE A 112 -9.54 11.15 -13.11
N ASN A 113 -10.44 12.11 -13.32
CA ASN A 113 -10.28 13.48 -12.82
C ASN A 113 -10.10 13.53 -11.29
N THR A 114 -10.85 12.69 -10.55
CA THR A 114 -10.72 12.58 -9.09
C THR A 114 -9.34 12.06 -8.69
N GLY A 115 -8.84 11.02 -9.37
CA GLY A 115 -7.50 10.51 -9.15
C GLY A 115 -6.42 11.56 -9.40
N ASP A 116 -6.50 12.26 -10.54
CA ASP A 116 -5.55 13.33 -10.88
C ASP A 116 -5.59 14.47 -9.86
N PHE A 117 -6.80 14.88 -9.43
CA PHE A 117 -6.95 15.88 -8.37
C PHE A 117 -6.26 15.44 -7.07
N LEU A 118 -6.47 14.19 -6.64
CA LEU A 118 -5.81 13.63 -5.46
C LEU A 118 -4.29 13.63 -5.61
N ALA A 119 -3.75 13.28 -6.79
CA ALA A 119 -2.30 13.29 -7.03
C ALA A 119 -1.69 14.67 -6.78
N TYR A 120 -2.29 15.72 -7.35
CA TYR A 120 -1.81 17.10 -7.16
C TYR A 120 -2.11 17.63 -5.75
N SER A 121 -3.23 17.25 -5.14
CA SER A 121 -3.55 17.59 -3.74
C SER A 121 -2.49 17.08 -2.77
N ALA A 122 -1.92 15.90 -3.02
CA ALA A 122 -0.83 15.36 -2.20
C ALA A 122 0.39 16.30 -2.19
N PHE A 123 0.80 16.81 -3.35
CA PHE A 123 1.89 17.79 -3.43
C PHE A 123 1.50 19.15 -2.81
N ALA A 124 0.25 19.59 -2.99
CA ALA A 124 -0.22 20.84 -2.39
C ALA A 124 -0.14 20.78 -0.86
N ILE A 125 -0.63 19.67 -0.23
CA ILE A 125 -0.56 19.45 1.21
C ILE A 125 0.90 19.37 1.70
N LEU A 126 1.76 18.61 1.01
CA LEU A 126 3.16 18.48 1.38
C LEU A 126 3.88 19.83 1.43
N ASN A 127 3.49 20.77 0.56
CA ASN A 127 4.09 22.09 0.45
C ASN A 127 3.39 23.17 1.31
N GLN A 128 2.36 22.83 2.10
CA GLN A 128 1.77 23.77 3.07
C GLN A 128 2.69 24.06 4.26
N ASP A 129 3.65 23.19 4.55
CA ASP A 129 4.58 23.31 5.68
C ASP A 129 5.83 24.16 5.38
N ILE A 130 5.75 25.10 4.46
CA ILE A 130 6.90 25.96 4.07
C ILE A 130 7.54 26.72 5.24
N ASN A 131 6.79 26.97 6.32
CA ASN A 131 7.29 27.63 7.51
C ASN A 131 7.75 26.65 8.62
N THR A 132 7.42 25.37 8.51
CA THR A 132 7.76 24.32 9.47
C THR A 132 9.10 23.68 9.14
N PHE A 133 9.36 23.46 7.87
CA PHE A 133 10.59 22.84 7.39
C PHE A 133 11.57 23.89 6.82
N LYS A 134 12.86 23.64 7.01
CA LYS A 134 13.89 24.41 6.29
C LYS A 134 13.79 24.10 4.79
N ASP A 135 14.17 25.07 3.93
CA ASP A 135 14.08 24.94 2.47
C ASP A 135 14.71 23.65 1.93
N HIS A 136 15.87 23.26 2.48
CA HIS A 136 16.54 22.03 2.05
C HIS A 136 15.77 20.76 2.45
N GLN A 137 15.08 20.74 3.60
CA GLN A 137 14.26 19.62 4.04
C GLN A 137 13.03 19.49 3.14
N LEU A 138 12.36 20.60 2.84
CA LEU A 138 11.21 20.61 1.93
C LEU A 138 11.62 20.15 0.52
N THR A 139 12.78 20.60 0.04
CA THR A 139 13.35 20.14 -1.24
C THR A 139 13.61 18.64 -1.24
N GLN A 140 14.16 18.08 -0.16
CA GLN A 140 14.41 16.64 -0.03
C GLN A 140 13.11 15.83 0.06
N LEU A 141 12.11 16.33 0.80
CA LEU A 141 10.78 15.70 0.89
C LEU A 141 10.11 15.65 -0.49
N ASN A 142 10.07 16.77 -1.21
CA ASN A 142 9.51 16.82 -2.56
C ASN A 142 10.24 15.87 -3.53
N ARG A 143 11.57 15.83 -3.47
CA ARG A 143 12.37 14.90 -4.28
C ARG A 143 12.04 13.44 -3.96
N ALA A 144 12.00 13.05 -2.66
CA ALA A 144 11.70 11.70 -2.23
C ALA A 144 10.29 11.29 -2.67
N PHE A 145 9.32 12.19 -2.53
CA PHE A 145 7.93 11.99 -2.91
C PHE A 145 7.77 11.83 -4.43
N THR A 146 8.42 12.69 -5.21
CA THR A 146 8.41 12.63 -6.68
C THR A 146 9.03 11.33 -7.19
N VAL A 147 10.20 10.93 -6.65
CA VAL A 147 10.86 9.66 -7.03
C VAL A 147 9.97 8.47 -6.67
N ALA A 148 9.33 8.51 -5.50
CA ALA A 148 8.40 7.46 -5.10
C ALA A 148 7.20 7.37 -6.05
N GLY A 149 6.66 8.49 -6.48
CA GLY A 149 5.58 8.55 -7.47
C GLY A 149 5.99 7.88 -8.79
N LEU A 150 7.15 8.25 -9.33
CA LEU A 150 7.68 7.63 -10.55
C LEU A 150 7.86 6.11 -10.39
N ASP A 151 8.36 5.66 -9.24
CA ASP A 151 8.55 4.23 -8.97
C ASP A 151 7.20 3.50 -8.91
N VAL A 152 6.18 4.06 -8.23
CA VAL A 152 4.84 3.45 -8.16
C VAL A 152 4.22 3.33 -9.55
N MET A 153 4.36 4.34 -10.42
CA MET A 153 3.89 4.27 -11.82
C MET A 153 4.61 3.18 -12.61
N ARG A 154 5.93 3.02 -12.41
CA ARG A 154 6.70 1.91 -13.01
C ARG A 154 6.20 0.55 -12.51
N GLY A 155 5.92 0.44 -11.20
CA GLY A 155 5.39 -0.77 -10.60
C GLY A 155 4.04 -1.17 -11.19
N GLN A 156 3.13 -0.22 -11.35
CA GLN A 156 1.83 -0.45 -11.97
C GLN A 156 1.96 -0.84 -13.45
N TYR A 157 2.85 -0.18 -14.19
CA TYR A 157 3.16 -0.56 -15.58
C TYR A 157 3.65 -2.02 -15.68
N LEU A 158 4.55 -2.44 -14.78
CA LEU A 158 5.06 -3.81 -14.75
C LEU A 158 3.96 -4.81 -14.37
N ASP A 159 3.09 -4.49 -13.43
CA ASP A 159 1.97 -5.34 -13.02
C ASP A 159 1.06 -5.63 -14.22
N MET A 160 0.59 -4.59 -14.91
CA MET A 160 -0.22 -4.72 -16.12
C MET A 160 0.51 -5.47 -17.26
N LEU A 161 1.80 -5.18 -17.46
CA LEU A 161 2.62 -5.87 -18.46
C LEU A 161 2.71 -7.37 -18.18
N TYR A 162 2.84 -7.74 -16.90
CA TYR A 162 2.99 -9.13 -16.48
C TYR A 162 1.70 -9.92 -16.54
N GLU A 163 0.54 -9.28 -16.53
CA GLU A 163 -0.75 -9.96 -16.78
C GLU A 163 -0.75 -10.70 -18.14
N HIS A 164 -0.12 -10.10 -19.15
CA HIS A 164 -0.06 -10.65 -20.51
C HIS A 164 1.06 -11.69 -20.71
N LYS A 165 1.95 -11.88 -19.74
CA LYS A 165 3.00 -12.92 -19.83
C LYS A 165 2.47 -14.25 -19.31
N ASN A 166 2.87 -15.35 -19.93
CA ASN A 166 2.50 -16.69 -19.45
C ASN A 166 3.13 -16.99 -18.08
N VAL A 167 4.43 -16.71 -17.95
CA VAL A 167 5.22 -16.94 -16.73
C VAL A 167 6.13 -15.74 -16.51
N ILE A 168 6.38 -15.39 -15.26
CA ILE A 168 7.40 -14.45 -14.81
C ILE A 168 8.28 -15.09 -13.73
N SER A 169 9.50 -14.59 -13.55
CA SER A 169 10.37 -15.07 -12.47
C SER A 169 10.01 -14.43 -11.14
N VAL A 170 10.49 -15.03 -10.04
CA VAL A 170 10.37 -14.47 -8.68
C VAL A 170 11.06 -13.10 -8.61
N GLU A 171 12.20 -12.92 -9.28
CA GLU A 171 12.94 -11.65 -9.32
C GLU A 171 12.10 -10.55 -10.00
N GLN A 172 11.43 -10.87 -11.13
CA GLN A 172 10.54 -9.93 -11.82
C GLN A 172 9.35 -9.53 -10.94
N TYR A 173 8.76 -10.49 -10.23
CA TYR A 173 7.71 -10.20 -9.26
C TYR A 173 8.23 -9.30 -8.13
N LEU A 174 9.37 -9.63 -7.53
CA LEU A 174 9.94 -8.81 -6.46
C LEU A 174 10.30 -7.40 -6.92
N GLU A 175 10.77 -7.22 -8.15
CA GLU A 175 10.99 -5.90 -8.75
C GLU A 175 9.66 -5.12 -8.85
N MET A 176 8.64 -5.74 -9.42
CA MET A 176 7.31 -5.12 -9.56
C MET A 176 6.74 -4.68 -8.20
N ILE A 177 6.72 -5.55 -7.18
CA ILE A 177 6.17 -5.18 -5.86
C ILE A 177 7.04 -4.18 -5.08
N ARG A 178 8.37 -4.15 -5.32
CA ARG A 178 9.23 -3.08 -4.76
C ARG A 178 8.77 -1.72 -5.24
N HIS A 179 8.42 -1.60 -6.52
CA HIS A 179 7.93 -0.37 -7.12
C HIS A 179 6.46 -0.10 -6.74
N LYS A 180 5.54 -1.03 -6.98
CA LYS A 180 4.10 -0.83 -6.81
C LYS A 180 3.70 -0.66 -5.34
N THR A 181 4.10 -1.58 -4.46
CA THR A 181 3.61 -1.65 -3.08
C THR A 181 4.62 -1.14 -2.06
N SER A 182 5.85 -1.65 -2.14
CA SER A 182 6.87 -1.44 -1.11
C SER A 182 7.38 0.00 -1.09
N ARG A 183 7.39 0.69 -2.23
CA ARG A 183 7.93 2.05 -2.34
C ARG A 183 7.23 3.06 -1.43
N LEU A 184 5.92 2.97 -1.25
CA LEU A 184 5.20 3.88 -0.36
C LEU A 184 5.42 3.57 1.13
N PHE A 185 5.69 2.32 1.50
CA PHE A 185 6.17 1.99 2.86
C PHE A 185 7.58 2.53 3.09
N SER A 186 8.46 2.38 2.10
CA SER A 186 9.81 2.97 2.15
C SER A 186 9.75 4.49 2.28
N LEU A 187 8.87 5.15 1.52
CA LEU A 187 8.67 6.60 1.59
C LEU A 187 8.17 7.05 2.97
N ALA A 188 7.28 6.29 3.62
CA ALA A 188 6.80 6.59 4.98
C ALA A 188 7.96 6.73 5.98
N PHE A 189 8.90 5.79 5.96
CA PHE A 189 10.10 5.83 6.80
C PHE A 189 11.11 6.87 6.33
N GLU A 190 11.30 7.01 5.02
CA GLU A 190 12.22 8.00 4.44
C GLU A 190 11.84 9.41 4.84
N MET A 191 10.56 9.80 4.72
CA MET A 191 10.09 11.12 5.12
C MET A 191 10.25 11.35 6.63
N ALA A 192 9.98 10.35 7.47
CA ALA A 192 10.24 10.45 8.91
C ALA A 192 11.71 10.76 9.21
N GLY A 193 12.64 10.13 8.52
CA GLY A 193 14.07 10.41 8.63
C GLY A 193 14.45 11.81 8.14
N LEU A 194 13.87 12.25 7.02
CA LEU A 194 14.15 13.58 6.43
C LEU A 194 13.68 14.71 7.34
N ILE A 195 12.47 14.65 7.88
CA ILE A 195 11.97 15.68 8.82
C ILE A 195 12.75 15.66 10.15
N SER A 196 13.25 14.49 10.56
CA SER A 196 14.07 14.35 11.76
C SER A 196 15.55 14.65 11.54
N THR A 197 15.97 14.95 10.31
CA THR A 197 17.35 15.28 9.93
C THR A 197 18.34 14.21 10.39
N VAL A 198 18.00 12.93 10.20
CA VAL A 198 18.89 11.83 10.59
C VAL A 198 20.10 11.73 9.64
N PRO A 199 21.23 11.12 10.09
CA PRO A 199 22.36 10.82 9.21
C PRO A 199 21.98 9.97 8.00
N VAL A 200 22.75 10.07 6.91
CA VAL A 200 22.49 9.38 5.64
C VAL A 200 22.46 7.84 5.80
N GLU A 201 23.29 7.32 6.68
CA GLU A 201 23.32 5.88 7.02
C GLU A 201 22.00 5.44 7.67
N THR A 202 21.50 6.22 8.63
CA THR A 202 20.22 5.98 9.29
C THR A 202 19.06 6.11 8.30
N LEU A 203 19.12 7.09 7.40
CA LEU A 203 18.13 7.26 6.35
C LEU A 203 18.08 6.05 5.40
N SER A 204 19.24 5.46 5.09
CA SER A 204 19.34 4.25 4.28
C SER A 204 18.73 3.03 4.98
N LEU A 205 18.92 2.88 6.28
CA LEU A 205 18.28 1.83 7.09
C LEU A 205 16.75 2.03 7.15
N LEU A 206 16.28 3.25 7.35
CA LEU A 206 14.84 3.57 7.33
C LEU A 206 14.17 3.16 6.02
N ARG A 207 14.80 3.47 4.88
CA ARG A 207 14.34 3.01 3.56
C ARG A 207 14.33 1.49 3.47
N ALA A 208 15.32 0.82 4.01
CA ALA A 208 15.41 -0.65 4.01
C ALA A 208 14.31 -1.28 4.87
N VAL A 209 14.03 -0.74 6.07
CA VAL A 209 12.89 -1.15 6.92
C VAL A 209 11.59 -1.09 6.11
N GLY A 210 11.27 0.07 5.55
CA GLY A 210 10.04 0.25 4.79
C GLY A 210 9.96 -0.64 3.55
N THR A 211 11.08 -0.82 2.84
CA THR A 211 11.14 -1.69 1.66
C THR A 211 10.86 -3.15 2.04
N ASN A 212 11.52 -3.67 3.05
CA ASN A 212 11.36 -5.06 3.45
C ASN A 212 9.97 -5.33 4.06
N ILE A 213 9.42 -4.40 4.86
CA ILE A 213 8.04 -4.48 5.36
C ILE A 213 7.02 -4.48 4.21
N GLY A 214 7.20 -3.62 3.21
CA GLY A 214 6.29 -3.56 2.06
C GLY A 214 6.32 -4.84 1.21
N ILE A 215 7.48 -5.45 1.03
CA ILE A 215 7.62 -6.76 0.36
C ILE A 215 6.93 -7.85 1.18
N ALA A 216 7.21 -7.94 2.48
CA ALA A 216 6.61 -8.93 3.37
C ALA A 216 5.07 -8.79 3.40
N PHE A 217 4.58 -7.56 3.45
CA PHE A 217 3.15 -7.24 3.43
C PHE A 217 2.48 -7.73 2.13
N GLN A 218 3.11 -7.49 0.96
CA GLN A 218 2.54 -7.92 -0.31
C GLN A 218 2.54 -9.45 -0.45
N ILE A 219 3.63 -10.14 -0.08
CA ILE A 219 3.69 -11.60 -0.12
C ILE A 219 2.63 -12.21 0.82
N GLN A 220 2.39 -11.60 1.98
CA GLN A 220 1.32 -12.05 2.87
C GLN A 220 -0.09 -11.75 2.32
N ASP A 221 -0.31 -10.59 1.67
CA ASP A 221 -1.61 -10.29 1.01
C ASP A 221 -1.89 -11.33 -0.08
N ASP A 222 -0.90 -11.68 -0.88
CA ASP A 222 -0.97 -12.73 -1.89
C ASP A 222 -1.27 -14.12 -1.29
N TYR A 223 -0.66 -14.44 -0.15
CA TYR A 223 -0.98 -15.65 0.62
C TYR A 223 -2.44 -15.67 1.07
N LEU A 224 -2.90 -14.58 1.67
CA LEU A 224 -4.28 -14.44 2.15
C LEU A 224 -5.30 -14.44 1.00
N GLY A 225 -4.93 -14.02 -0.19
CA GLY A 225 -5.74 -14.09 -1.40
C GLY A 225 -6.08 -15.52 -1.83
N ILE A 226 -5.29 -16.52 -1.39
CA ILE A 226 -5.52 -17.95 -1.71
C ILE A 226 -6.01 -18.72 -0.49
N TRP A 227 -5.37 -18.56 0.68
CA TRP A 227 -5.62 -19.37 1.88
C TRP A 227 -6.26 -18.58 3.04
N GLY A 228 -6.56 -17.30 2.84
CA GLY A 228 -7.19 -16.47 3.85
C GLY A 228 -8.64 -16.87 4.13
N ASN A 229 -9.17 -16.43 5.28
CA ASN A 229 -10.59 -16.57 5.60
C ASN A 229 -11.35 -15.35 5.07
N SER A 230 -12.30 -15.54 4.15
CA SER A 230 -13.10 -14.47 3.54
C SER A 230 -13.83 -13.60 4.57
N ASN A 231 -14.22 -14.18 5.71
CA ASN A 231 -14.87 -13.44 6.82
C ASN A 231 -13.90 -12.48 7.53
N ILE A 232 -12.57 -12.71 7.43
CA ILE A 232 -11.52 -11.90 8.06
C ILE A 232 -10.94 -10.92 7.07
N THR A 233 -10.75 -11.34 5.82
CA THR A 233 -10.08 -10.54 4.79
C THR A 233 -11.03 -9.56 4.07
N GLY A 234 -12.34 -9.83 4.13
CA GLY A 234 -13.36 -9.07 3.39
C GLY A 234 -13.28 -9.24 1.86
N LYS A 235 -12.40 -10.12 1.37
CA LYS A 235 -12.25 -10.48 -0.05
C LYS A 235 -12.66 -11.93 -0.25
N SER A 236 -13.26 -12.24 -1.40
CA SER A 236 -13.45 -13.63 -1.83
C SER A 236 -12.07 -14.29 -1.98
N THR A 237 -11.83 -15.37 -1.25
CA THR A 237 -10.66 -16.22 -1.45
C THR A 237 -10.74 -16.81 -2.85
N SER A 238 -9.64 -16.76 -3.60
CA SER A 238 -9.52 -17.29 -4.97
C SER A 238 -9.76 -16.30 -6.10
N THR A 239 -10.10 -15.04 -5.83
CA THR A 239 -10.25 -14.02 -6.88
C THR A 239 -8.96 -13.89 -7.72
N ASP A 240 -7.80 -13.91 -7.08
CA ASP A 240 -6.50 -13.81 -7.75
C ASP A 240 -6.23 -15.01 -8.69
N ILE A 241 -6.63 -16.22 -8.30
CA ILE A 241 -6.53 -17.39 -9.17
C ILE A 241 -7.54 -17.28 -10.33
N MET A 242 -8.78 -16.91 -10.02
CA MET A 242 -9.86 -16.78 -11.01
C MET A 242 -9.52 -15.78 -12.11
N THR A 243 -8.90 -14.65 -11.75
CA THR A 243 -8.49 -13.60 -12.69
C THR A 243 -7.08 -13.82 -13.26
N LYS A 244 -6.42 -14.90 -12.86
CA LYS A 244 -5.04 -15.23 -13.26
C LYS A 244 -4.00 -14.19 -12.87
N LYS A 245 -4.18 -13.54 -11.73
CA LYS A 245 -3.19 -12.63 -11.18
C LYS A 245 -1.93 -13.41 -10.79
N LYS A 246 -0.77 -12.88 -11.19
CA LYS A 246 0.54 -13.50 -10.92
C LYS A 246 1.04 -13.12 -9.54
N THR A 247 0.41 -13.69 -8.51
CA THR A 247 0.81 -13.53 -7.11
C THR A 247 2.02 -14.40 -6.79
N TYR A 248 2.70 -14.12 -5.69
CA TYR A 248 3.91 -14.86 -5.29
C TYR A 248 3.73 -16.38 -5.30
N PRO A 249 2.69 -16.97 -4.65
CA PRO A 249 2.47 -18.42 -4.67
C PRO A 249 2.15 -18.97 -6.07
N ILE A 250 1.42 -18.22 -6.90
CA ILE A 250 1.13 -18.62 -8.27
C ILE A 250 2.40 -18.69 -9.11
N ILE A 251 3.30 -17.72 -8.95
CA ILE A 251 4.59 -17.71 -9.66
C ILE A 251 5.44 -18.91 -9.25
N LEU A 252 5.50 -19.23 -7.96
CA LEU A 252 6.19 -20.44 -7.49
C LEU A 252 5.57 -21.69 -8.11
N GLY A 253 4.25 -21.81 -8.14
CA GLY A 253 3.55 -22.94 -8.73
C GLY A 253 3.79 -23.08 -10.21
N LEU A 254 3.70 -22.00 -10.98
CA LEU A 254 3.95 -22.02 -12.43
C LEU A 254 5.41 -22.39 -12.78
N ASN A 255 6.35 -22.07 -11.91
CA ASN A 255 7.78 -22.36 -12.14
C ASN A 255 8.21 -23.77 -11.67
N SER A 256 7.42 -24.44 -10.81
CA SER A 256 7.87 -25.69 -10.18
C SER A 256 6.86 -26.87 -10.26
N VAL A 257 5.58 -26.61 -10.62
CA VAL A 257 4.52 -27.62 -10.61
C VAL A 257 3.87 -27.70 -11.99
N PRO A 258 4.19 -28.73 -12.81
CA PRO A 258 3.68 -28.88 -14.19
C PRO A 258 2.16 -28.89 -14.28
N GLU A 259 1.47 -29.51 -13.30
CA GLU A 259 0.01 -29.61 -13.24
C GLU A 259 -0.65 -28.22 -13.14
N ILE A 260 -0.05 -27.29 -12.38
CA ILE A 260 -0.53 -25.91 -12.29
C ILE A 260 -0.36 -25.22 -13.63
N THR A 261 0.76 -25.44 -14.32
CA THR A 261 1.03 -24.85 -15.63
C THR A 261 0.01 -25.31 -16.67
N GLU A 262 -0.40 -26.58 -16.66
CA GLU A 262 -1.44 -27.10 -17.56
C GLU A 262 -2.83 -26.51 -17.22
N LEU A 263 -3.23 -26.48 -15.96
CA LEU A 263 -4.49 -25.88 -15.53
C LEU A 263 -4.56 -24.38 -15.83
N TRP A 264 -3.40 -23.69 -15.78
CA TRP A 264 -3.31 -22.25 -16.06
C TRP A 264 -3.56 -21.89 -17.52
N LYS A 265 -3.46 -22.85 -18.47
CA LYS A 265 -3.74 -22.63 -19.90
C LYS A 265 -5.23 -22.48 -20.21
N ASN A 266 -6.13 -22.90 -19.31
CA ASN A 266 -7.57 -22.78 -19.50
C ASN A 266 -8.00 -21.31 -19.72
N LYS A 267 -9.18 -21.09 -20.31
CA LYS A 267 -9.71 -19.74 -20.56
C LYS A 267 -10.02 -19.00 -19.25
N THR A 268 -9.81 -17.69 -19.24
CA THR A 268 -10.16 -16.79 -18.13
C THR A 268 -11.62 -16.35 -18.27
N PRO A 269 -12.42 -16.22 -17.19
CA PRO A 269 -12.07 -16.62 -15.82
C PRO A 269 -12.04 -18.14 -15.65
N LEU A 270 -11.20 -18.61 -14.69
CA LEU A 270 -11.14 -20.01 -14.33
C LEU A 270 -12.40 -20.43 -13.56
N ASN A 271 -12.89 -21.66 -13.80
CA ASN A 271 -14.03 -22.19 -13.06
C ASN A 271 -13.62 -22.70 -11.66
N ASP A 272 -14.60 -22.90 -10.79
CA ASP A 272 -14.39 -23.31 -9.39
C ASP A 272 -13.64 -24.65 -9.23
N GLU A 273 -13.82 -25.59 -10.16
CA GLU A 273 -13.12 -26.87 -10.13
C GLU A 273 -11.63 -26.69 -10.39
N THR A 274 -11.29 -25.91 -11.44
CA THR A 274 -9.91 -25.57 -11.77
C THR A 274 -9.23 -24.78 -10.64
N ILE A 275 -9.94 -23.83 -10.03
CA ILE A 275 -9.45 -23.05 -8.90
C ILE A 275 -9.11 -23.95 -7.72
N ARG A 276 -10.03 -24.88 -7.35
CA ARG A 276 -9.78 -25.86 -6.28
C ARG A 276 -8.61 -26.78 -6.58
N ALA A 277 -8.47 -27.22 -7.84
CA ALA A 277 -7.35 -28.06 -8.25
C ALA A 277 -6.00 -27.31 -8.13
N ILE A 278 -5.92 -26.08 -8.62
CA ILE A 278 -4.72 -25.22 -8.46
C ILE A 278 -4.38 -25.02 -6.99
N THR A 279 -5.36 -24.64 -6.15
CA THR A 279 -5.15 -24.44 -4.71
C THR A 279 -4.61 -25.68 -4.03
N ARG A 280 -5.16 -26.87 -4.38
CA ARG A 280 -4.68 -28.16 -3.86
C ARG A 280 -3.22 -28.42 -4.26
N HIS A 281 -2.88 -28.27 -5.56
CA HIS A 281 -1.52 -28.49 -6.02
C HIS A 281 -0.51 -27.52 -5.38
N LEU A 282 -0.89 -26.24 -5.17
CA LEU A 282 -0.06 -25.28 -4.42
C LEU A 282 0.18 -25.73 -2.99
N THR A 283 -0.84 -26.27 -2.31
CA THR A 283 -0.75 -26.74 -0.94
C THR A 283 0.09 -28.02 -0.85
N ASP A 284 -0.21 -29.03 -1.67
CA ASP A 284 0.46 -30.34 -1.66
C ASP A 284 1.96 -30.24 -2.04
N SER A 285 2.33 -29.22 -2.81
CA SER A 285 3.72 -28.95 -3.19
C SER A 285 4.52 -28.13 -2.16
N GLY A 286 3.95 -27.81 -0.99
CA GLY A 286 4.62 -27.02 0.06
C GLY A 286 4.79 -25.53 -0.26
N ILE A 287 4.13 -25.01 -1.32
CA ILE A 287 4.20 -23.59 -1.70
C ILE A 287 3.53 -22.70 -0.65
N HIS A 288 2.54 -23.24 0.05
CA HIS A 288 1.89 -22.59 1.18
C HIS A 288 2.91 -22.18 2.27
N GLU A 289 3.71 -23.13 2.78
CA GLU A 289 4.76 -22.85 3.77
C GLU A 289 5.90 -22.01 3.20
N GLY A 290 6.27 -22.25 1.95
CA GLY A 290 7.31 -21.47 1.27
C GLY A 290 6.96 -19.99 1.15
N THR A 291 5.68 -19.68 0.88
CA THR A 291 5.17 -18.29 0.81
C THR A 291 5.24 -17.60 2.16
N LEU A 292 4.76 -18.25 3.23
CA LEU A 292 4.85 -17.71 4.59
C LEU A 292 6.30 -17.53 5.05
N SER A 293 7.18 -18.49 4.74
CA SER A 293 8.60 -18.40 5.05
C SER A 293 9.25 -17.19 4.35
N ALA A 294 8.90 -16.93 3.09
CA ALA A 294 9.41 -15.77 2.37
C ALA A 294 8.93 -14.45 3.01
N ALA A 295 7.65 -14.33 3.37
CA ALA A 295 7.13 -13.15 4.06
C ALA A 295 7.85 -12.92 5.40
N ARG A 296 8.02 -13.97 6.21
CA ARG A 296 8.75 -13.91 7.50
C ARG A 296 10.18 -13.45 7.32
N LYS A 297 10.91 -13.98 6.35
CA LYS A 297 12.30 -13.59 6.07
C LYS A 297 12.45 -12.08 5.80
N TYR A 298 11.55 -11.49 5.02
CA TYR A 298 11.57 -10.05 4.77
C TYR A 298 11.17 -9.25 6.02
N LYS A 299 10.20 -9.73 6.81
CA LYS A 299 9.82 -9.14 8.09
C LYS A 299 11.01 -9.13 9.08
N GLU A 300 11.69 -10.25 9.27
CA GLU A 300 12.85 -10.39 10.16
C GLU A 300 13.98 -9.43 9.75
N LYS A 301 14.24 -9.31 8.45
CA LYS A 301 15.22 -8.35 7.93
C LYS A 301 14.82 -6.91 8.25
N ALA A 302 13.56 -6.56 8.07
CA ALA A 302 13.05 -5.22 8.40
C ALA A 302 13.19 -4.93 9.91
N LEU A 303 12.86 -5.90 10.77
CA LEU A 303 12.95 -5.73 12.22
C LEU A 303 14.41 -5.65 12.71
N SER A 304 15.33 -6.36 12.06
CA SER A 304 16.76 -6.21 12.33
C SER A 304 17.25 -4.80 12.04
N ASP A 305 16.88 -4.23 10.87
CA ASP A 305 17.22 -2.85 10.50
C ASP A 305 16.50 -1.84 11.42
N PHE A 306 15.25 -2.14 11.84
CA PHE A 306 14.46 -1.32 12.77
C PHE A 306 15.20 -1.12 14.10
N TYR A 307 15.73 -2.17 14.72
CA TYR A 307 16.45 -2.06 15.97
C TYR A 307 17.78 -1.30 15.83
N ASN A 308 18.39 -1.31 14.65
CA ASN A 308 19.58 -0.50 14.36
C ASN A 308 19.30 1.00 14.30
N VAL A 309 18.06 1.38 13.91
CA VAL A 309 17.61 2.77 13.85
C VAL A 309 17.04 3.25 15.17
N PHE A 310 16.06 2.53 15.71
CA PHE A 310 15.28 2.94 16.88
C PHE A 310 15.87 2.36 18.16
N LYS A 311 17.03 2.91 18.59
CA LYS A 311 17.82 2.42 19.74
C LYS A 311 17.27 2.86 21.08
N VAL A 312 16.48 3.95 21.11
CA VAL A 312 15.91 4.50 22.34
C VAL A 312 14.51 3.97 22.52
N ASP A 313 14.22 3.44 23.69
CA ASP A 313 12.89 2.96 24.04
C ASP A 313 11.94 4.16 24.27
N THR A 314 10.90 4.21 23.46
CA THR A 314 9.83 5.21 23.55
C THR A 314 8.49 4.53 23.31
N PRO A 315 7.40 5.03 23.88
CA PRO A 315 6.05 4.50 23.59
C PRO A 315 5.72 4.48 22.09
N TRP A 316 6.25 5.43 21.32
CA TRP A 316 6.05 5.54 19.88
C TRP A 316 6.79 4.44 19.10
N ARG A 317 8.04 4.15 19.49
CA ARG A 317 8.81 3.03 18.95
C ARG A 317 8.11 1.70 19.20
N ASP A 318 7.66 1.48 20.43
CA ASP A 318 7.03 0.21 20.82
C ASP A 318 5.70 0.03 20.08
N THR A 319 4.89 1.08 19.95
CA THR A 319 3.67 1.06 19.13
C THR A 319 3.98 0.83 17.65
N LEU A 320 5.04 1.46 17.12
CA LEU A 320 5.46 1.23 15.74
C LEU A 320 5.87 -0.23 15.54
N TYR A 321 6.64 -0.79 16.46
CA TYR A 321 7.02 -2.20 16.43
C TYR A 321 5.78 -3.13 16.41
N GLU A 322 4.82 -2.89 17.31
CA GLU A 322 3.56 -3.66 17.36
C GLU A 322 2.78 -3.57 16.03
N VAL A 323 2.72 -2.39 15.42
CA VAL A 323 2.08 -2.20 14.12
C VAL A 323 2.78 -3.05 13.06
N LEU A 324 4.12 -3.02 12.99
CA LEU A 324 4.89 -3.80 12.01
C LEU A 324 4.75 -5.30 12.25
N GLU A 325 4.77 -5.75 13.53
CA GLU A 325 4.58 -7.15 13.90
C GLU A 325 3.20 -7.68 13.50
N THR A 326 2.16 -6.91 13.74
CA THR A 326 0.78 -7.33 13.48
C THR A 326 0.38 -7.26 12.00
N MET A 327 1.09 -6.45 11.19
CA MET A 327 0.85 -6.38 9.75
C MET A 327 1.17 -7.70 9.03
N ILE A 328 2.13 -8.46 9.56
CA ILE A 328 2.67 -9.67 8.93
C ILE A 328 2.64 -10.79 9.98
N ARG A 329 1.65 -11.63 9.90
CA ARG A 329 1.36 -12.73 10.85
C ARG A 329 1.94 -14.05 10.39
#